data_f1301a951741115b6f319abdb23ec033
#
_entry.id   f1301a951741115b6f319abdb23ec033
#
_cell.length_a   1.000
_cell.length_b   1.000
_cell.length_c   1.000
_cell.angle_alpha   90.00
_cell.angle_beta   90.00
_cell.angle_gamma   90.00
#
_symmetry.space_group_name_H-M   'P 1'
#
loop_
_entity.id
_entity.type
_entity.pdbx_description
1 polymer ?
#
loop_
_entity_poly.entity_id
_entity_poly.type
_entity_poly.pdbx_seq_one_letter_code
_entity_poly.pdbx_strand_id
1 'polypeptide(L)'
;KIVEALPPHFVAVVPLDSYYNDTTGMTDEERHAINFDHPDAFDWKLLHKQVHELREGRAIEQPTYSYLKCNRLPETIHVEPKPVIIIEGIMTLLNKKLRDLMDLKIFVDCDPDERLIRNIQRDTIDRGRTVSMVVDRYLEVLKPMHEQFIEPTKRYADLIIPQGGENAKGIAISVSYTHLRAHETEADLV
;
A
#
# COMPACT_ATOMS: atom_id res chain seq x y z
N LYS A 1 3.25 -11.78 -4.06
CA LYS A 1 3.83 -12.47 -5.24
C LYS A 1 5.20 -11.89 -5.63
N ILE A 2 5.39 -10.55 -5.77
CA ILE A 2 6.73 -9.97 -6.04
C ILE A 2 7.67 -10.31 -4.88
N VAL A 3 7.24 -10.08 -3.64
CA VAL A 3 8.02 -10.39 -2.42
C VAL A 3 8.39 -11.88 -2.34
N GLU A 4 7.48 -12.78 -2.71
CA GLU A 4 7.69 -14.23 -2.71
C GLU A 4 8.71 -14.69 -3.77
N ALA A 5 8.86 -13.90 -4.84
CA ALA A 5 9.79 -14.18 -5.93
C ALA A 5 11.20 -13.62 -5.71
N LEU A 6 11.39 -12.83 -4.65
CA LEU A 6 12.68 -12.25 -4.26
C LEU A 6 13.19 -12.93 -2.99
N PRO A 7 14.52 -13.02 -2.79
CA PRO A 7 15.07 -13.56 -1.54
C PRO A 7 14.57 -12.75 -0.32
N PRO A 8 14.16 -13.39 0.78
CA PRO A 8 13.58 -12.70 1.95
C PRO A 8 14.48 -11.63 2.57
N HIS A 9 15.80 -11.80 2.47
CA HIS A 9 16.76 -10.84 3.00
C HIS A 9 16.96 -9.61 2.09
N PHE A 10 16.39 -9.62 0.88
CA PHE A 10 16.51 -8.55 -0.11
C PHE A 10 15.41 -7.50 -0.02
N VAL A 11 14.31 -7.79 0.64
CA VAL A 11 13.08 -6.98 0.55
C VAL A 11 12.61 -6.51 1.92
N ALA A 12 12.42 -5.20 2.04
CA ALA A 12 11.61 -4.60 3.10
C ALA A 12 10.25 -4.20 2.52
N VAL A 13 9.17 -4.50 3.22
CA VAL A 13 7.79 -4.14 2.82
C VAL A 13 7.24 -3.10 3.76
N VAL A 14 6.74 -2.01 3.20
CA VAL A 14 6.13 -0.88 3.91
C VAL A 14 4.67 -0.74 3.46
N PRO A 15 3.71 -1.35 4.16
CA PRO A 15 2.30 -1.21 3.84
C PRO A 15 1.79 0.20 4.19
N LEU A 16 1.13 0.87 3.25
CA LEU A 16 0.48 2.16 3.50
C LEU A 16 -0.55 2.08 4.63
N ASP A 17 -1.26 0.96 4.72
CA ASP A 17 -2.30 0.76 5.74
C ASP A 17 -1.77 0.77 7.18
N SER A 18 -0.48 0.54 7.40
CA SER A 18 0.16 0.74 8.70
C SER A 18 0.21 2.21 9.13
N TYR A 19 0.06 3.14 8.20
CA TYR A 19 0.24 4.57 8.40
C TYR A 19 -1.08 5.36 8.45
N TYR A 20 -2.22 4.72 8.71
CA TYR A 20 -3.42 5.48 9.08
C TYR A 20 -3.12 6.36 10.30
N ASN A 21 -3.76 7.52 10.37
CA ASN A 21 -3.59 8.44 11.48
C ASN A 21 -3.91 7.77 12.82
N ASP A 22 -3.22 8.19 13.88
CA ASP A 22 -3.53 7.77 15.24
C ASP A 22 -4.85 8.44 15.67
N THR A 23 -5.80 7.60 16.04
CA THR A 23 -7.13 8.02 16.51
C THR A 23 -7.29 7.83 18.02
N THR A 24 -6.19 7.72 18.76
CA THR A 24 -6.20 7.64 20.22
C THR A 24 -6.89 8.85 20.82
N GLY A 25 -7.85 8.61 21.71
CA GLY A 25 -8.67 9.68 22.30
C GLY A 25 -10.00 9.95 21.58
N MET A 26 -10.23 9.41 20.38
CA MET A 26 -11.54 9.44 19.74
C MET A 26 -12.46 8.34 20.29
N THR A 27 -13.77 8.60 20.28
CA THR A 27 -14.79 7.58 20.57
C THR A 27 -14.89 6.55 19.43
N ASP A 28 -15.53 5.43 19.68
CA ASP A 28 -15.72 4.41 18.64
C ASP A 28 -16.62 4.92 17.49
N GLU A 29 -17.62 5.75 17.82
CA GLU A 29 -18.48 6.39 16.83
C GLU A 29 -17.69 7.33 15.92
N GLU A 30 -16.82 8.16 16.48
CA GLU A 30 -15.95 9.06 15.72
C GLU A 30 -15.00 8.29 14.80
N ARG A 31 -14.40 7.20 15.28
CA ARG A 31 -13.52 6.35 14.47
C ARG A 31 -14.26 5.69 13.32
N HIS A 32 -15.47 5.18 13.57
CA HIS A 32 -16.28 4.54 12.53
C HIS A 32 -16.79 5.54 11.47
N ALA A 33 -16.86 6.83 11.80
CA ALA A 33 -17.22 7.89 10.86
C ALA A 33 -16.06 8.30 9.93
N ILE A 34 -14.82 7.89 10.22
CA ILE A 34 -13.66 8.22 9.37
C ILE A 34 -13.76 7.54 8.03
N ASN A 35 -13.58 8.31 6.96
CA ASN A 35 -13.39 7.75 5.62
C ASN A 35 -11.93 7.30 5.43
N PHE A 36 -11.63 6.04 5.71
CA PHE A 36 -10.30 5.44 5.54
C PHE A 36 -9.86 5.30 4.08
N ASP A 37 -10.76 5.53 3.14
CA ASP A 37 -10.45 5.55 1.71
C ASP A 37 -10.17 6.97 1.17
N HIS A 38 -10.05 7.98 2.10
CA HIS A 38 -9.66 9.35 1.77
C HIS A 38 -8.16 9.59 2.08
N PRO A 39 -7.44 10.38 1.27
CA PRO A 39 -6.01 10.67 1.50
C PRO A 39 -5.68 11.25 2.88
N ASP A 40 -6.58 12.00 3.47
CA ASP A 40 -6.39 12.61 4.80
C ASP A 40 -6.40 11.58 5.95
N ALA A 41 -6.77 10.33 5.66
CA ALA A 41 -6.72 9.25 6.64
C ALA A 41 -5.28 8.80 6.98
N PHE A 42 -4.29 9.19 6.16
CA PHE A 42 -2.91 8.69 6.30
C PHE A 42 -1.95 9.73 6.87
N ASP A 43 -1.03 9.27 7.71
CA ASP A 43 0.12 10.04 8.19
C ASP A 43 1.25 10.04 7.15
N TRP A 44 1.06 10.82 6.10
CA TRP A 44 2.04 10.98 5.02
C TRP A 44 3.40 11.48 5.51
N LYS A 45 3.42 12.25 6.60
CA LYS A 45 4.66 12.80 7.17
C LYS A 45 5.52 11.70 7.77
N LEU A 46 4.91 10.81 8.56
CA LEU A 46 5.60 9.68 9.16
C LEU A 46 6.07 8.69 8.08
N LEU A 47 5.19 8.33 7.14
CA LEU A 47 5.53 7.44 6.04
C LEU A 47 6.73 7.97 5.24
N HIS A 48 6.68 9.24 4.81
CA HIS A 48 7.77 9.85 4.06
C HIS A 48 9.08 9.84 4.84
N LYS A 49 9.04 10.20 6.13
CA LYS A 49 10.21 10.18 7.01
C LYS A 49 10.84 8.78 7.07
N GLN A 50 10.03 7.75 7.34
CA GLN A 50 10.51 6.39 7.51
C GLN A 50 11.02 5.76 6.21
N VAL A 51 10.36 6.02 5.07
CA VAL A 51 10.88 5.59 3.76
C VAL A 51 12.23 6.25 3.46
N HIS A 52 12.38 7.52 3.79
CA HIS A 52 13.67 8.22 3.62
C HIS A 52 14.76 7.63 4.52
N GLU A 53 14.44 7.31 5.78
CA GLU A 53 15.36 6.64 6.71
C GLU A 53 15.84 5.29 6.18
N LEU A 54 14.91 4.45 5.67
CA LEU A 54 15.27 3.16 5.07
C LEU A 54 16.19 3.33 3.85
N ARG A 55 15.93 4.33 3.00
CA ARG A 55 16.80 4.62 1.83
C ARG A 55 18.20 5.08 2.22
N GLU A 56 18.34 5.70 3.38
CA GLU A 56 19.64 6.12 3.94
C GLU A 56 20.32 5.02 4.77
N GLY A 57 19.82 3.79 4.73
CA GLY A 57 20.40 2.67 5.43
C GLY A 57 20.10 2.64 6.94
N ARG A 58 19.07 3.35 7.39
CA ARG A 58 18.64 3.35 8.80
C ARG A 58 17.37 2.52 9.00
N ALA A 59 17.38 1.71 10.05
CA ALA A 59 16.19 0.95 10.47
C ALA A 59 15.07 1.88 10.96
N ILE A 60 13.83 1.40 10.86
CA ILE A 60 12.63 2.12 11.31
C ILE A 60 11.80 1.29 12.26
N GLU A 61 11.00 1.97 13.08
CA GLU A 61 9.91 1.38 13.86
C GLU A 61 8.58 1.63 13.14
N GLN A 62 8.21 0.70 12.25
CA GLN A 62 6.98 0.78 11.48
C GLN A 62 5.77 0.67 12.40
N PRO A 63 4.78 1.58 12.32
CA PRO A 63 3.56 1.45 13.10
C PRO A 63 2.77 0.21 12.72
N THR A 64 1.98 -0.30 13.65
CA THR A 64 0.98 -1.35 13.41
C THR A 64 -0.42 -0.77 13.55
N TYR A 65 -1.37 -1.35 12.81
CA TYR A 65 -2.74 -0.87 12.76
C TYR A 65 -3.75 -2.01 12.98
N SER A 66 -4.77 -1.75 13.77
CA SER A 66 -5.88 -2.67 14.01
C SER A 66 -7.13 -2.24 13.25
N TYR A 67 -7.53 -3.01 12.25
CA TYR A 67 -8.79 -2.78 11.54
C TYR A 67 -10.03 -2.96 12.41
N LEU A 68 -9.95 -3.77 13.47
CA LEU A 68 -11.05 -3.97 14.42
C LEU A 68 -11.23 -2.76 15.33
N LYS A 69 -10.12 -2.14 15.77
CA LYS A 69 -10.13 -0.96 16.63
C LYS A 69 -10.16 0.34 15.85
N CYS A 70 -9.99 0.29 14.54
CA CYS A 70 -9.80 1.46 13.67
C CYS A 70 -8.75 2.43 14.22
N ASN A 71 -7.65 1.89 14.76
CA ASN A 71 -6.58 2.69 15.39
C ASN A 71 -5.21 2.03 15.26
N ARG A 72 -4.17 2.84 15.39
CA ARG A 72 -2.81 2.37 15.59
C ARG A 72 -2.69 1.61 16.91
N LEU A 73 -1.82 0.60 16.91
CA LEU A 73 -1.45 -0.10 18.13
C LEU A 73 -0.18 0.52 18.74
N PRO A 74 0.05 0.33 20.05
CA PRO A 74 1.29 0.78 20.68
C PRO A 74 2.54 0.05 20.16
N GLU A 75 2.37 -1.16 19.69
CA GLU A 75 3.45 -2.01 19.19
C GLU A 75 3.89 -1.55 17.81
N THR A 76 5.19 -1.59 17.56
CA THR A 76 5.82 -1.34 16.25
C THR A 76 6.47 -2.59 15.70
N ILE A 77 6.79 -2.57 14.42
CA ILE A 77 7.59 -3.59 13.77
C ILE A 77 8.93 -2.97 13.41
N HIS A 78 10.01 -3.56 13.93
CA HIS A 78 11.36 -3.18 13.54
C HIS A 78 11.64 -3.63 12.11
N VAL A 79 11.97 -2.69 11.22
CA VAL A 79 12.25 -2.95 9.82
C VAL A 79 13.66 -2.48 9.50
N GLU A 80 14.53 -3.43 9.19
CA GLU A 80 15.88 -3.15 8.72
C GLU A 80 15.89 -2.65 7.26
N PRO A 81 16.82 -1.77 6.88
CA PRO A 81 17.00 -1.40 5.49
C PRO A 81 17.41 -2.61 4.66
N LYS A 82 16.86 -2.68 3.45
CA LYS A 82 17.13 -3.76 2.49
C LYS A 82 17.41 -3.17 1.11
N PRO A 83 18.09 -3.90 0.22
CA PRO A 83 18.36 -3.45 -1.15
C PRO A 83 17.10 -3.06 -1.93
N VAL A 84 15.96 -3.72 -1.64
CA VAL A 84 14.66 -3.42 -2.24
C VAL A 84 13.68 -3.01 -1.15
N ILE A 85 13.06 -1.83 -1.30
CA ILE A 85 11.99 -1.34 -0.44
C ILE A 85 10.71 -1.32 -1.27
N ILE A 86 9.72 -2.11 -0.88
CA ILE A 86 8.40 -2.14 -1.53
C ILE A 86 7.41 -1.38 -0.68
N ILE A 87 6.91 -0.26 -1.19
CA ILE A 87 5.80 0.47 -0.59
C ILE A 87 4.53 0.02 -1.30
N GLU A 88 3.58 -0.55 -0.57
CA GLU A 88 2.34 -1.04 -1.15
C GLU A 88 1.12 -0.36 -0.52
N GLY A 89 0.08 -0.18 -1.32
CA GLY A 89 -1.19 0.39 -0.90
C GLY A 89 -1.87 1.17 -2.03
N ILE A 90 -3.17 1.38 -1.88
CA ILE A 90 -4.03 1.92 -2.94
C ILE A 90 -3.71 3.38 -3.32
N MET A 91 -3.06 4.16 -2.44
CA MET A 91 -2.77 5.59 -2.64
C MET A 91 -1.28 5.91 -2.66
N THR A 92 -0.39 4.92 -2.76
CA THR A 92 1.06 5.15 -2.72
C THR A 92 1.54 6.12 -3.80
N LEU A 93 0.91 6.11 -4.97
CA LEU A 93 1.23 7.01 -6.08
C LEU A 93 0.56 8.39 -5.99
N LEU A 94 -0.27 8.65 -4.99
CA LEU A 94 -0.95 9.95 -4.86
C LEU A 94 0.00 11.04 -4.34
N ASN A 95 0.84 10.72 -3.35
CA ASN A 95 1.73 11.69 -2.70
C ASN A 95 2.97 11.96 -3.54
N LYS A 96 3.13 13.20 -4.03
CA LYS A 96 4.28 13.58 -4.87
C LYS A 96 5.62 13.37 -4.18
N LYS A 97 5.75 13.76 -2.90
CA LYS A 97 7.01 13.61 -2.15
C LYS A 97 7.41 12.15 -2.01
N LEU A 98 6.42 11.25 -1.85
CA LEU A 98 6.68 9.81 -1.81
C LEU A 98 7.10 9.29 -3.19
N ARG A 99 6.41 9.71 -4.27
CA ARG A 99 6.79 9.33 -5.65
C ARG A 99 8.21 9.74 -6.01
N ASP A 100 8.67 10.90 -5.52
CA ASP A 100 10.02 11.41 -5.78
C ASP A 100 11.12 10.53 -5.14
N LEU A 101 10.76 9.65 -4.18
CA LEU A 101 11.65 8.67 -3.58
C LEU A 101 11.67 7.32 -4.31
N MET A 102 10.72 7.08 -5.23
CA MET A 102 10.55 5.79 -5.89
C MET A 102 11.38 5.69 -7.16
N ASP A 103 12.15 4.62 -7.30
CA ASP A 103 12.90 4.28 -8.52
C ASP A 103 12.01 3.62 -9.57
N LEU A 104 10.96 2.91 -9.14
CA LEU A 104 9.97 2.27 -10.00
C LEU A 104 8.56 2.45 -9.43
N LYS A 105 7.64 2.93 -10.25
CA LYS A 105 6.23 3.14 -9.91
C LYS A 105 5.36 2.18 -10.69
N ILE A 106 4.67 1.29 -9.99
CA ILE A 106 3.80 0.28 -10.58
C ILE A 106 2.35 0.58 -10.21
N PHE A 107 1.49 0.64 -11.20
CA PHE A 107 0.04 0.65 -11.00
C PHE A 107 -0.52 -0.72 -11.35
N VAL A 108 -1.15 -1.37 -10.38
CA VAL A 108 -1.81 -2.66 -10.57
C VAL A 108 -3.26 -2.40 -10.94
N ASP A 109 -3.57 -2.55 -12.21
CA ASP A 109 -4.89 -2.28 -12.77
C ASP A 109 -5.84 -3.47 -12.63
N CYS A 110 -7.09 -3.19 -12.32
CA CYS A 110 -8.14 -4.19 -12.16
C CYS A 110 -9.50 -3.57 -12.50
N ASP A 111 -10.27 -4.25 -13.31
CA ASP A 111 -11.58 -3.80 -13.73
C ASP A 111 -12.53 -3.54 -12.54
N PRO A 112 -13.45 -2.55 -12.65
CA PRO A 112 -14.32 -2.17 -11.53
C PRO A 112 -15.22 -3.29 -11.02
N ASP A 113 -15.73 -4.15 -11.90
CA ASP A 113 -16.53 -5.32 -11.57
C ASP A 113 -15.73 -6.37 -10.80
N GLU A 114 -14.51 -6.66 -11.25
CA GLU A 114 -13.58 -7.55 -10.55
C GLU A 114 -13.24 -7.02 -9.15
N ARG A 115 -13.02 -5.71 -9.01
CA ARG A 115 -12.77 -5.09 -7.70
C ARG A 115 -13.99 -5.22 -6.78
N LEU A 116 -15.19 -5.02 -7.31
CA LEU A 116 -16.42 -5.18 -6.54
C LEU A 116 -16.63 -6.64 -6.11
N ILE A 117 -16.43 -7.60 -7.01
CA ILE A 117 -16.54 -9.04 -6.71
C ILE A 117 -15.57 -9.42 -5.58
N ARG A 118 -14.31 -9.01 -5.67
CA ARG A 118 -13.31 -9.27 -4.62
C ARG A 118 -13.66 -8.62 -3.29
N ASN A 119 -14.23 -7.41 -3.30
CA ASN A 119 -14.73 -6.77 -2.08
C ASN A 119 -15.88 -7.53 -1.45
N ILE A 120 -16.86 -8.00 -2.26
CA ILE A 120 -17.98 -8.80 -1.77
C ILE A 120 -17.45 -10.08 -1.13
N GLN A 121 -16.60 -10.84 -1.81
CA GLN A 121 -16.05 -12.09 -1.30
C GLN A 121 -15.30 -11.88 0.02
N ARG A 122 -14.36 -10.95 0.05
CA ARG A 122 -13.58 -10.67 1.26
C ARG A 122 -14.46 -10.21 2.43
N ASP A 123 -15.30 -9.22 2.21
CA ASP A 123 -16.03 -8.58 3.29
C ASP A 123 -17.18 -9.44 3.82
N THR A 124 -17.74 -10.33 3.01
CA THR A 124 -18.74 -11.31 3.47
C THR A 124 -18.10 -12.45 4.27
N ILE A 125 -16.94 -12.94 3.84
CA ILE A 125 -16.26 -14.08 4.49
C ILE A 125 -15.50 -13.62 5.74
N ASP A 126 -14.65 -12.57 5.60
CA ASP A 126 -13.68 -12.21 6.62
C ASP A 126 -14.23 -11.19 7.63
N ARG A 127 -15.25 -10.40 7.23
CA ARG A 127 -15.76 -9.27 8.02
C ARG A 127 -17.23 -9.40 8.42
N GLY A 128 -17.89 -10.49 8.01
CA GLY A 128 -19.28 -10.78 8.35
C GLY A 128 -20.30 -9.76 7.82
N ARG A 129 -19.98 -8.99 6.77
CA ARG A 129 -20.87 -8.01 6.18
C ARG A 129 -21.86 -8.68 5.24
N THR A 130 -23.06 -8.10 5.09
CA THR A 130 -24.00 -8.53 4.06
C THR A 130 -23.58 -8.00 2.69
N VAL A 131 -23.99 -8.68 1.61
CA VAL A 131 -23.74 -8.20 0.23
C VAL A 131 -24.29 -6.79 0.01
N SER A 132 -25.50 -6.48 0.54
CA SER A 132 -26.07 -5.13 0.45
C SER A 132 -25.14 -4.09 1.08
N MET A 133 -24.67 -4.31 2.30
CA MET A 133 -23.76 -3.39 2.99
C MET A 133 -22.46 -3.14 2.19
N VAL A 134 -21.92 -4.16 1.52
CA VAL A 134 -20.71 -4.03 0.71
C VAL A 134 -21.00 -3.23 -0.57
N VAL A 135 -22.15 -3.48 -1.23
CA VAL A 135 -22.55 -2.76 -2.45
C VAL A 135 -22.83 -1.28 -2.12
N ASP A 136 -23.58 -1.00 -1.05
CA ASP A 136 -23.88 0.37 -0.64
C ASP A 136 -22.59 1.14 -0.34
N ARG A 137 -21.68 0.56 0.46
CA ARG A 137 -20.36 1.16 0.72
C ARG A 137 -19.54 1.36 -0.57
N TYR A 138 -19.59 0.41 -1.50
CA TYR A 138 -18.87 0.54 -2.76
C TYR A 138 -19.37 1.74 -3.56
N LEU A 139 -20.68 1.93 -3.67
CA LEU A 139 -21.28 3.02 -4.42
C LEU A 139 -21.07 4.37 -3.75
N GLU A 140 -21.20 4.43 -2.42
CA GLU A 140 -21.16 5.68 -1.67
C GLU A 140 -19.73 6.15 -1.37
N VAL A 141 -18.79 5.22 -1.19
CA VAL A 141 -17.43 5.54 -0.72
C VAL A 141 -16.34 5.05 -1.67
N LEU A 142 -16.24 3.73 -1.89
CA LEU A 142 -15.05 3.15 -2.53
C LEU A 142 -14.92 3.59 -3.99
N LYS A 143 -16.03 3.60 -4.74
CA LYS A 143 -16.01 4.02 -6.15
C LYS A 143 -15.67 5.49 -6.32
N PRO A 144 -16.34 6.46 -5.63
CA PRO A 144 -15.95 7.88 -5.70
C PRO A 144 -14.50 8.13 -5.28
N MET A 145 -14.03 7.50 -4.20
CA MET A 145 -12.64 7.68 -3.75
C MET A 145 -11.64 7.13 -4.77
N HIS A 146 -11.96 5.99 -5.39
CA HIS A 146 -11.12 5.42 -6.44
C HIS A 146 -11.03 6.36 -7.66
N GLU A 147 -12.17 6.85 -8.16
CA GLU A 147 -12.24 7.74 -9.31
C GLU A 147 -11.55 9.09 -9.05
N GLN A 148 -11.64 9.59 -7.84
CA GLN A 148 -11.07 10.87 -7.46
C GLN A 148 -9.58 10.81 -7.15
N PHE A 149 -9.12 9.81 -6.42
CA PHE A 149 -7.78 9.79 -5.84
C PHE A 149 -6.87 8.68 -6.37
N ILE A 150 -7.40 7.52 -6.78
CA ILE A 150 -6.59 6.36 -7.17
C ILE A 150 -6.38 6.32 -8.68
N GLU A 151 -7.45 6.26 -9.46
CA GLU A 151 -7.39 6.14 -10.92
C GLU A 151 -6.54 7.27 -11.58
N PRO A 152 -6.64 8.55 -11.16
CA PRO A 152 -5.80 9.59 -11.74
C PRO A 152 -4.30 9.41 -11.51
N THR A 153 -3.89 8.58 -10.54
CA THR A 153 -2.46 8.33 -10.26
C THR A 153 -1.82 7.37 -11.25
N LYS A 154 -2.60 6.63 -12.01
CA LYS A 154 -2.17 5.73 -13.07
C LYS A 154 -1.21 6.40 -14.07
N ARG A 155 -1.40 7.69 -14.33
CA ARG A 155 -0.51 8.51 -15.17
C ARG A 155 0.92 8.67 -14.64
N TYR A 156 1.14 8.41 -13.36
CA TYR A 156 2.47 8.52 -12.73
C TYR A 156 3.22 7.19 -12.69
N ALA A 157 2.56 6.10 -13.11
CA ALA A 157 3.18 4.78 -13.13
C ALA A 157 4.18 4.66 -14.29
N ASP A 158 5.31 4.03 -14.01
CA ASP A 158 6.29 3.62 -15.02
C ASP A 158 5.85 2.30 -15.69
N LEU A 159 5.09 1.47 -14.96
CA LEU A 159 4.53 0.19 -15.42
C LEU A 159 3.08 0.06 -14.95
N ILE A 160 2.20 -0.32 -15.88
CA ILE A 160 0.81 -0.69 -15.57
C ILE A 160 0.67 -2.19 -15.74
N ILE A 161 0.27 -2.89 -14.67
CA ILE A 161 0.03 -4.34 -14.70
C ILE A 161 -1.48 -4.57 -14.75
N PRO A 162 -2.05 -4.96 -15.90
CA PRO A 162 -3.46 -5.29 -16.01
C PRO A 162 -3.78 -6.62 -15.33
N GLN A 163 -5.06 -6.87 -15.08
CA GLN A 163 -5.60 -8.09 -14.47
C GLN A 163 -5.14 -8.33 -13.00
N GLY A 164 -4.69 -7.28 -12.34
CA GLY A 164 -4.31 -7.37 -10.94
C GLY A 164 -3.12 -8.30 -10.69
N GLY A 165 -3.10 -8.91 -9.50
CA GLY A 165 -2.03 -9.82 -9.07
C GLY A 165 -1.98 -11.18 -9.76
N GLU A 166 -2.85 -11.46 -10.73
CA GLU A 166 -2.86 -12.72 -11.49
C GLU A 166 -2.00 -12.65 -12.77
N ASN A 167 -1.52 -11.48 -13.15
CA ASN A 167 -0.65 -11.28 -14.31
C ASN A 167 0.79 -11.74 -14.01
N ALA A 168 1.05 -13.03 -14.21
CA ALA A 168 2.37 -13.63 -13.96
C ALA A 168 3.51 -12.98 -14.77
N LYS A 169 3.23 -12.53 -16.01
CA LYS A 169 4.24 -11.87 -16.85
C LYS A 169 4.58 -10.47 -16.35
N GLY A 170 3.58 -9.68 -15.95
CA GLY A 170 3.79 -8.38 -15.35
C GLY A 170 4.57 -8.45 -14.04
N ILE A 171 4.27 -9.46 -13.22
CA ILE A 171 5.02 -9.74 -11.99
C ILE A 171 6.47 -10.10 -12.31
N ALA A 172 6.72 -11.01 -13.27
CA ALA A 172 8.06 -11.43 -13.65
C ALA A 172 8.92 -10.26 -14.17
N ILE A 173 8.34 -9.34 -14.95
CA ILE A 173 9.04 -8.12 -15.42
C ILE A 173 9.42 -7.25 -14.23
N SER A 174 8.50 -7.04 -13.28
CA SER A 174 8.77 -6.24 -12.08
C SER A 174 9.88 -6.84 -11.23
N VAL A 175 9.86 -8.16 -11.04
CA VAL A 175 10.91 -8.90 -10.29
C VAL A 175 12.26 -8.79 -11.00
N SER A 176 12.30 -8.95 -12.32
CA SER A 176 13.55 -8.85 -13.09
C SER A 176 14.17 -7.46 -12.97
N TYR A 177 13.36 -6.40 -13.05
CA TYR A 177 13.85 -5.03 -12.88
C TYR A 177 14.41 -4.79 -11.47
N THR A 178 13.68 -5.20 -10.43
CA THR A 178 14.13 -5.02 -9.04
C THR A 178 15.40 -5.80 -8.75
N HIS A 179 15.54 -7.00 -9.31
CA HIS A 179 16.73 -7.83 -9.15
C HIS A 179 17.98 -7.19 -9.81
N LEU A 180 17.84 -6.67 -11.02
CA LEU A 180 18.92 -5.97 -11.72
C LEU A 180 19.40 -4.75 -10.93
N ARG A 181 18.48 -3.92 -10.45
CA ARG A 181 18.83 -2.70 -9.69
C ARG A 181 19.47 -3.00 -8.34
N ALA A 182 19.04 -4.06 -7.65
CA ALA A 182 19.65 -4.49 -6.40
C ALA A 182 21.12 -4.90 -6.58
N HIS A 183 21.45 -5.57 -7.68
CA HIS A 183 22.84 -5.93 -7.99
C HIS A 183 23.72 -4.75 -8.43
N GLU A 184 23.13 -3.76 -9.13
CA GLU A 184 23.87 -2.52 -9.46
C GLU A 184 24.30 -1.78 -8.20
N THR A 185 23.41 -1.65 -7.20
CA THR A 185 23.71 -0.99 -5.93
C THR A 185 24.75 -1.73 -5.09
N GLU A 186 24.82 -3.05 -5.16
CA GLU A 186 25.89 -3.82 -4.50
C GLU A 186 27.25 -3.64 -5.19
N ALA A 187 27.26 -3.52 -6.53
CA ALA A 187 28.50 -3.32 -7.30
C ALA A 187 29.09 -1.90 -7.12
N ASP A 188 28.26 -0.90 -6.84
CA ASP A 188 28.70 0.48 -6.58
C ASP A 188 29.26 0.69 -5.16
N LEU A 189 29.16 -0.33 -4.29
CA LEU A 189 29.67 -0.31 -2.91
C LEU A 189 31.05 -0.99 -2.76
N VAL A 190 31.66 -1.46 -3.85
CA VAL A 190 33.02 -2.04 -3.95
C VAL A 190 33.92 -1.05 -4.68
#